data_248a3fc5757bb38a148562f9f6d992f3
#
_entry.id   248a3fc5757bb38a148562f9f6d992f3
#
_cell.length_a   1.000
_cell.length_b   1.000
_cell.length_c   1.000
_cell.angle_alpha   90.00
_cell.angle_beta   90.00
_cell.angle_gamma   90.00
#
_symmetry.space_group_name_H-M   'P 1'
#
loop_
_entity.id
_entity.type
_entity.pdbx_description
1 polymer ?
#
loop_
_entity_poly.entity_id
_entity_poly.type
_entity_poly.pdbx_seq_one_letter_code
_entity_poly.pdbx_strand_id
1 'polypeptide(L)'
;MTSNKTDTYAENMFLCYPFRPDSCPRAYRLTVVKVAMYVLMLLIICLTVFGNLLVVISISHFKQLQSPTHLIVQSLAACDCLLGTLVMPYSMVRSVEGCWYFGDVICKVHSSLDMSLCISSKMHLSLISIDRYLAICDPLMYKIRVTNNSVTVFITFAWLFSFVYSFSIVFSGINSVGLEVLMLQISCLGSCVLVFNRQWALICSGLTFFLPGTIMSSLYIKIFHVARKHAKVMSERVPLGEIKSQTSSQRERKAAKIVAIVVGAFLLCWLPFFVATALDPFLNFLTPVDVFDALVWFGYFNSTCNPLIYGFFYPRFQKAFKIILSNYVCGFSSSRTLTFE
;
A
#
# COMPACT_ATOMS: atom_id res chain seq x y z
N MET A 1 -43.34 40.23 4.48
CA MET A 1 -41.95 39.73 4.20
C MET A 1 -41.45 38.94 5.39
N THR A 2 -41.96 37.72 5.56
CA THR A 2 -41.49 36.74 6.54
C THR A 2 -40.92 35.55 5.75
N SER A 3 -39.86 35.86 4.96
CA SER A 3 -39.13 34.83 4.23
C SER A 3 -38.05 34.23 5.11
N ASN A 4 -38.24 32.98 5.45
CA ASN A 4 -37.24 31.91 5.41
C ASN A 4 -36.09 31.89 6.41
N LYS A 5 -36.36 32.00 7.70
CA LYS A 5 -35.42 31.52 8.72
C LYS A 5 -35.30 29.98 8.69
N THR A 6 -36.34 29.26 8.32
CA THR A 6 -36.39 27.79 8.21
C THR A 6 -35.57 27.28 7.04
N ASP A 7 -35.55 27.97 5.89
CA ASP A 7 -34.76 27.51 4.72
C ASP A 7 -33.27 27.72 4.93
N THR A 8 -32.88 28.85 5.56
CA THR A 8 -31.47 29.10 5.93
C THR A 8 -30.94 28.13 6.97
N TYR A 9 -31.77 27.65 7.89
CA TYR A 9 -31.38 26.63 8.86
C TYR A 9 -31.21 25.24 8.18
N ALA A 10 -32.08 24.90 7.23
CA ALA A 10 -31.99 23.64 6.48
C ALA A 10 -30.74 23.61 5.59
N GLU A 11 -30.45 24.71 4.86
CA GLU A 11 -29.24 24.82 4.04
C GLU A 11 -27.95 24.73 4.86
N ASN A 12 -27.90 25.36 6.06
CA ASN A 12 -26.73 25.31 6.93
C ASN A 12 -26.46 23.94 7.54
N MET A 13 -27.45 23.05 7.62
CA MET A 13 -27.26 21.67 8.09
C MET A 13 -26.50 20.78 7.09
N PHE A 14 -26.41 21.20 5.82
CA PHE A 14 -25.69 20.46 4.76
C PHE A 14 -24.26 20.97 4.53
N LEU A 15 -23.72 21.78 5.43
CA LEU A 15 -22.34 22.28 5.37
C LEU A 15 -21.42 21.49 6.29
N CYS A 16 -20.12 21.40 5.92
CA CYS A 16 -19.09 20.81 6.77
C CYS A 16 -18.95 21.57 8.10
N TYR A 17 -19.03 22.90 8.03
CA TYR A 17 -19.06 23.81 9.19
C TYR A 17 -20.34 24.62 9.15
N PRO A 18 -21.33 24.27 9.97
CA PRO A 18 -22.59 25.03 10.04
C PRO A 18 -22.34 26.52 10.33
N PHE A 19 -23.13 27.39 9.71
CA PHE A 19 -23.06 28.85 9.86
C PHE A 19 -21.80 29.54 9.30
N ARG A 20 -20.98 28.82 8.53
CA ARG A 20 -19.83 29.41 7.81
C ARG A 20 -20.13 29.50 6.33
N PRO A 21 -20.18 30.72 5.73
CA PRO A 21 -20.53 30.91 4.32
C PRO A 21 -19.47 30.37 3.35
N ASP A 22 -18.22 30.23 3.83
CA ASP A 22 -17.08 29.70 3.12
C ASP A 22 -16.94 28.16 3.26
N SER A 23 -17.91 27.49 3.90
CA SER A 23 -17.86 26.04 4.14
C SER A 23 -18.23 25.22 2.92
N CYS A 24 -17.54 24.07 2.77
CA CYS A 24 -17.91 23.09 1.75
C CYS A 24 -19.26 22.44 2.03
N PRO A 25 -19.99 22.04 0.98
CA PRO A 25 -21.16 21.19 1.17
C PRO A 25 -20.75 19.82 1.70
N ARG A 26 -21.53 19.31 2.65
CA ARG A 26 -21.33 17.99 3.24
C ARG A 26 -22.00 16.92 2.37
N ALA A 27 -21.33 15.81 2.14
CA ALA A 27 -21.93 14.67 1.43
C ALA A 27 -23.13 14.12 2.22
N TYR A 28 -24.32 14.12 1.61
CA TYR A 28 -25.48 13.47 2.20
C TYR A 28 -25.37 11.95 2.05
N ARG A 29 -25.33 11.26 3.19
CA ARG A 29 -25.34 9.79 3.23
C ARG A 29 -26.31 9.32 4.30
N LEU A 30 -27.04 8.25 4.01
CA LEU A 30 -27.87 7.58 4.99
C LEU A 30 -27.02 7.09 6.19
N THR A 31 -27.52 7.19 7.40
CA THR A 31 -26.81 6.76 8.62
C THR A 31 -26.32 5.32 8.53
N VAL A 32 -27.15 4.41 7.96
CA VAL A 32 -26.78 3.01 7.76
C VAL A 32 -25.57 2.87 6.86
N VAL A 33 -25.50 3.65 5.77
CA VAL A 33 -24.35 3.66 4.84
C VAL A 33 -23.08 4.17 5.55
N LYS A 34 -23.19 5.27 6.33
CA LYS A 34 -22.06 5.77 7.11
C LYS A 34 -21.52 4.74 8.10
N VAL A 35 -22.41 4.09 8.86
CA VAL A 35 -22.02 3.04 9.81
C VAL A 35 -21.34 1.88 9.08
N ALA A 36 -21.90 1.41 7.97
CA ALA A 36 -21.29 0.35 7.17
C ALA A 36 -19.90 0.73 6.65
N MET A 37 -19.72 1.97 6.15
CA MET A 37 -18.42 2.48 5.70
C MET A 37 -17.41 2.53 6.86
N TYR A 38 -17.80 3.08 8.03
CA TYR A 38 -16.92 3.11 9.21
C TYR A 38 -16.48 1.71 9.63
N VAL A 39 -17.42 0.75 9.72
CA VAL A 39 -17.11 -0.63 10.11
C VAL A 39 -16.15 -1.29 9.11
N LEU A 40 -16.43 -1.17 7.81
CA LEU A 40 -15.57 -1.76 6.77
C LEU A 40 -14.17 -1.14 6.77
N MET A 41 -14.10 0.19 6.79
CA MET A 41 -12.81 0.90 6.77
C MET A 41 -12.00 0.64 8.04
N LEU A 42 -12.64 0.62 9.21
CA LEU A 42 -12.00 0.28 10.48
C LEU A 42 -11.44 -1.15 10.47
N LEU A 43 -12.19 -2.10 9.91
CA LEU A 43 -11.72 -3.48 9.75
C LEU A 43 -10.46 -3.53 8.87
N ILE A 44 -10.44 -2.81 7.74
CA ILE A 44 -9.26 -2.71 6.85
C ILE A 44 -8.08 -2.10 7.61
N ILE A 45 -8.29 -1.02 8.36
CA ILE A 45 -7.25 -0.36 9.18
C ILE A 45 -6.69 -1.36 10.20
N CYS A 46 -7.54 -2.02 10.97
CA CYS A 46 -7.13 -2.99 11.97
C CYS A 46 -6.32 -4.14 11.36
N LEU A 47 -6.79 -4.72 10.26
CA LEU A 47 -6.08 -5.80 9.57
C LEU A 47 -4.73 -5.33 9.03
N THR A 48 -4.66 -4.10 8.50
CA THR A 48 -3.39 -3.52 8.02
C THR A 48 -2.42 -3.32 9.18
N VAL A 49 -2.83 -2.68 10.25
CA VAL A 49 -1.95 -2.37 11.39
C VAL A 49 -1.50 -3.65 12.10
N PHE A 50 -2.45 -4.47 12.57
CA PHE A 50 -2.11 -5.66 13.34
C PHE A 50 -1.39 -6.73 12.50
N GLY A 51 -1.80 -6.91 11.24
CA GLY A 51 -1.15 -7.87 10.34
C GLY A 51 0.31 -7.50 10.07
N ASN A 52 0.59 -6.25 9.74
CA ASN A 52 1.94 -5.79 9.45
C ASN A 52 2.80 -5.71 10.73
N LEU A 53 2.21 -5.34 11.87
CA LEU A 53 2.90 -5.37 13.16
C LEU A 53 3.35 -6.79 13.51
N LEU A 54 2.53 -7.81 13.28
CA LEU A 54 2.91 -9.21 13.45
C LEU A 54 4.09 -9.61 12.56
N VAL A 55 4.15 -9.11 11.31
CA VAL A 55 5.29 -9.34 10.42
C VAL A 55 6.56 -8.69 10.99
N VAL A 56 6.49 -7.42 11.41
CA VAL A 56 7.63 -6.71 12.00
C VAL A 56 8.16 -7.42 13.24
N ILE A 57 7.27 -7.79 14.17
CA ILE A 57 7.63 -8.50 15.40
C ILE A 57 8.25 -9.86 15.07
N SER A 58 7.66 -10.60 14.13
CA SER A 58 8.18 -11.93 13.73
C SER A 58 9.60 -11.86 13.20
N ILE A 59 9.90 -10.90 12.31
CA ILE A 59 11.25 -10.77 11.75
C ILE A 59 12.24 -10.28 12.81
N SER A 60 11.83 -9.36 13.69
CA SER A 60 12.68 -8.84 14.77
C SER A 60 13.01 -9.90 15.81
N HIS A 61 12.06 -10.75 16.15
CA HIS A 61 12.20 -11.73 17.25
C HIS A 61 12.89 -13.02 16.81
N PHE A 62 12.59 -13.55 15.63
CA PHE A 62 13.09 -14.85 15.19
C PHE A 62 14.32 -14.72 14.29
N LYS A 63 15.50 -15.11 14.80
CA LYS A 63 16.79 -15.09 14.04
C LYS A 63 16.71 -15.78 12.67
N GLN A 64 15.88 -16.80 12.53
CA GLN A 64 15.70 -17.54 11.27
C GLN A 64 14.96 -16.76 10.19
N LEU A 65 14.27 -15.68 10.57
CA LEU A 65 13.65 -14.71 9.66
C LEU A 65 14.55 -13.49 9.38
N GLN A 66 15.76 -13.43 9.92
CA GLN A 66 16.71 -12.34 9.71
C GLN A 66 17.60 -12.64 8.51
N SER A 67 17.19 -12.20 7.32
CA SER A 67 17.95 -12.29 6.08
C SER A 67 17.81 -10.99 5.30
N PRO A 68 18.69 -10.69 4.33
CA PRO A 68 18.58 -9.48 3.51
C PRO A 68 17.19 -9.30 2.89
N THR A 69 16.61 -10.37 2.35
CA THR A 69 15.23 -10.36 1.83
C THR A 69 14.21 -9.96 2.89
N HIS A 70 14.32 -10.53 4.08
CA HIS A 70 13.34 -10.24 5.14
C HIS A 70 13.48 -8.84 5.71
N LEU A 71 14.64 -8.17 5.58
CA LEU A 71 14.78 -6.75 5.89
C LEU A 71 13.90 -5.88 4.97
N ILE A 72 13.80 -6.23 3.68
CA ILE A 72 12.90 -5.51 2.76
C ILE A 72 11.44 -5.72 3.17
N VAL A 73 11.08 -6.97 3.52
CA VAL A 73 9.72 -7.30 3.98
C VAL A 73 9.39 -6.60 5.29
N GLN A 74 10.34 -6.51 6.22
CA GLN A 74 10.16 -5.80 7.50
C GLN A 74 9.95 -4.31 7.29
N SER A 75 10.73 -3.69 6.39
CA SER A 75 10.61 -2.28 6.05
C SER A 75 9.29 -1.98 5.34
N LEU A 76 8.85 -2.87 4.44
CA LEU A 76 7.51 -2.80 3.83
C LEU A 76 6.41 -2.85 4.88
N ALA A 77 6.48 -3.81 5.80
CA ALA A 77 5.49 -3.96 6.86
C ALA A 77 5.47 -2.75 7.81
N ALA A 78 6.64 -2.15 8.12
CA ALA A 78 6.71 -0.92 8.88
C ALA A 78 6.04 0.26 8.13
N CYS A 79 6.27 0.38 6.82
CA CYS A 79 5.63 1.36 5.96
C CYS A 79 4.10 1.21 5.97
N ASP A 80 3.60 -0.02 5.80
CA ASP A 80 2.17 -0.33 5.79
C ASP A 80 1.52 -0.11 7.18
N CYS A 81 2.24 -0.38 8.29
CA CYS A 81 1.81 0.00 9.64
C CYS A 81 1.65 1.52 9.80
N LEU A 82 2.62 2.30 9.32
CA LEU A 82 2.55 3.76 9.38
C LEU A 82 1.40 4.30 8.52
N LEU A 83 1.17 3.73 7.34
CA LEU A 83 0.01 4.06 6.51
C LEU A 83 -1.30 3.81 7.26
N GLY A 84 -1.43 2.62 7.88
CA GLY A 84 -2.61 2.23 8.66
C GLY A 84 -2.85 3.08 9.91
N THR A 85 -1.82 3.61 10.54
CA THR A 85 -1.94 4.38 11.79
C THR A 85 -2.01 5.89 11.56
N LEU A 86 -1.23 6.44 10.61
CA LEU A 86 -1.08 7.89 10.44
C LEU A 86 -1.94 8.47 9.31
N VAL A 87 -2.35 7.65 8.33
CA VAL A 87 -3.05 8.13 7.13
C VAL A 87 -4.48 7.63 7.07
N MET A 88 -4.69 6.32 7.14
CA MET A 88 -6.01 5.73 6.91
C MET A 88 -7.11 6.23 7.88
N PRO A 89 -6.87 6.51 9.18
CA PRO A 89 -7.92 7.02 10.07
C PRO A 89 -8.45 8.39 9.65
N TYR A 90 -7.58 9.30 9.22
CA TYR A 90 -7.98 10.61 8.70
C TYR A 90 -8.71 10.50 7.37
N SER A 91 -8.21 9.63 6.46
CA SER A 91 -8.89 9.31 5.20
C SER A 91 -10.27 8.71 5.44
N MET A 92 -10.44 7.87 6.48
CA MET A 92 -11.75 7.30 6.84
C MET A 92 -12.75 8.40 7.20
N VAL A 93 -12.38 9.34 8.05
CA VAL A 93 -13.26 10.45 8.43
C VAL A 93 -13.61 11.29 7.20
N ARG A 94 -12.62 11.66 6.38
CA ARG A 94 -12.82 12.41 5.14
C ARG A 94 -13.80 11.70 4.20
N SER A 95 -13.60 10.42 3.94
CA SER A 95 -14.42 9.65 3.00
C SER A 95 -15.84 9.41 3.49
N VAL A 96 -16.06 9.19 4.80
CA VAL A 96 -17.40 8.94 5.35
C VAL A 96 -18.19 10.22 5.52
N GLU A 97 -17.56 11.28 6.03
CA GLU A 97 -18.25 12.55 6.29
C GLU A 97 -18.31 13.46 5.05
N GLY A 98 -17.44 13.25 4.05
CA GLY A 98 -17.27 14.13 2.89
C GLY A 98 -16.66 15.47 3.27
N CYS A 99 -16.05 15.58 4.45
CA CYS A 99 -15.53 16.81 5.03
C CYS A 99 -14.19 16.57 5.70
N TRP A 100 -13.34 17.61 5.68
CA TRP A 100 -12.07 17.62 6.40
C TRP A 100 -12.14 18.56 7.61
N TYR A 101 -11.97 18.01 8.81
CA TYR A 101 -12.11 18.74 10.07
C TYR A 101 -10.78 19.10 10.74
N PHE A 102 -9.64 18.80 10.13
CA PHE A 102 -8.32 18.85 10.79
C PHE A 102 -7.49 20.06 10.38
N GLY A 103 -8.02 20.96 9.53
CA GLY A 103 -7.35 22.18 9.08
C GLY A 103 -6.35 21.95 7.94
N ASP A 104 -5.89 23.06 7.33
CA ASP A 104 -5.12 23.02 6.07
C ASP A 104 -3.70 22.48 6.23
N VAL A 105 -3.05 22.77 7.35
CA VAL A 105 -1.69 22.27 7.63
C VAL A 105 -1.70 20.75 7.75
N ILE A 106 -2.67 20.21 8.51
CA ILE A 106 -2.81 18.75 8.65
C ILE A 106 -3.20 18.12 7.31
N CYS A 107 -4.01 18.80 6.49
CA CYS A 107 -4.32 18.33 5.13
C CYS A 107 -3.06 18.17 4.27
N LYS A 108 -2.18 19.16 4.23
CA LYS A 108 -0.92 19.08 3.48
C LYS A 108 0.00 17.98 4.01
N VAL A 109 0.15 17.89 5.34
CA VAL A 109 0.96 16.83 5.98
C VAL A 109 0.37 15.46 5.69
N HIS A 110 -0.94 15.28 5.85
CA HIS A 110 -1.64 14.04 5.55
C HIS A 110 -1.45 13.62 4.09
N SER A 111 -1.68 14.53 3.13
CA SER A 111 -1.51 14.23 1.69
C SER A 111 -0.06 13.87 1.35
N SER A 112 0.92 14.54 1.99
CA SER A 112 2.34 14.23 1.81
C SER A 112 2.70 12.86 2.39
N LEU A 113 2.20 12.51 3.57
CA LEU A 113 2.41 11.21 4.20
C LEU A 113 1.73 10.10 3.42
N ASP A 114 0.48 10.30 2.99
CA ASP A 114 -0.25 9.36 2.15
C ASP A 114 0.53 9.02 0.88
N MET A 115 0.91 10.05 0.14
CA MET A 115 1.69 9.90 -1.08
C MET A 115 3.05 9.23 -0.81
N SER A 116 3.79 9.65 0.22
CA SER A 116 5.13 9.12 0.52
C SER A 116 5.10 7.66 0.97
N LEU A 117 4.18 7.28 1.86
CA LEU A 117 4.05 5.90 2.33
C LEU A 117 3.57 4.98 1.23
N CYS A 118 2.62 5.42 0.40
CA CYS A 118 2.18 4.67 -0.77
C CYS A 118 3.29 4.46 -1.81
N ILE A 119 4.14 5.47 -2.06
CA ILE A 119 5.30 5.34 -2.97
C ILE A 119 6.34 4.39 -2.36
N SER A 120 6.68 4.58 -1.08
CA SER A 120 7.63 3.74 -0.37
C SER A 120 7.21 2.26 -0.40
N SER A 121 5.95 1.96 -0.10
CA SER A 121 5.41 0.59 -0.17
C SER A 121 5.60 -0.02 -1.57
N LYS A 122 5.26 0.71 -2.64
CA LYS A 122 5.46 0.27 -4.03
C LYS A 122 6.94 0.04 -4.38
N MET A 123 7.83 0.89 -3.92
CA MET A 123 9.28 0.69 -4.11
C MET A 123 9.78 -0.57 -3.39
N HIS A 124 9.33 -0.84 -2.18
CA HIS A 124 9.67 -2.08 -1.46
C HIS A 124 9.15 -3.33 -2.17
N LEU A 125 7.94 -3.30 -2.74
CA LEU A 125 7.44 -4.40 -3.57
C LEU A 125 8.30 -4.63 -4.81
N SER A 126 8.79 -3.55 -5.44
CA SER A 126 9.73 -3.63 -6.56
C SER A 126 11.07 -4.25 -6.14
N LEU A 127 11.61 -3.85 -4.98
CA LEU A 127 12.83 -4.45 -4.41
C LEU A 127 12.65 -5.94 -4.12
N ILE A 128 11.51 -6.36 -3.56
CA ILE A 128 11.19 -7.78 -3.35
C ILE A 128 11.15 -8.53 -4.68
N SER A 129 10.60 -7.94 -5.73
CA SER A 129 10.53 -8.55 -7.07
C SER A 129 11.93 -8.73 -7.67
N ILE A 130 12.80 -7.72 -7.54
CA ILE A 130 14.21 -7.79 -7.97
C ILE A 130 14.98 -8.84 -7.17
N ASP A 131 14.82 -8.87 -5.86
CA ASP A 131 15.44 -9.85 -4.97
C ASP A 131 15.04 -11.29 -5.36
N ARG A 132 13.78 -11.52 -5.61
CA ARG A 132 13.32 -12.85 -6.05
C ARG A 132 13.83 -13.22 -7.43
N TYR A 133 13.87 -12.26 -8.35
CA TYR A 133 14.44 -12.49 -9.68
C TYR A 133 15.91 -12.92 -9.58
N LEU A 134 16.73 -12.21 -8.84
CA LEU A 134 18.14 -12.56 -8.65
C LEU A 134 18.30 -13.93 -7.99
N ALA A 135 17.49 -14.24 -6.97
CA ALA A 135 17.55 -15.50 -6.26
C ALA A 135 17.20 -16.72 -7.16
N ILE A 136 16.29 -16.56 -8.11
CA ILE A 136 15.80 -17.66 -8.95
C ILE A 136 16.56 -17.74 -10.29
N CYS A 137 16.84 -16.59 -10.92
CA CYS A 137 17.43 -16.56 -12.26
C CYS A 137 18.97 -16.45 -12.26
N ASP A 138 19.56 -15.92 -11.17
CA ASP A 138 21.01 -15.76 -11.04
C ASP A 138 21.51 -16.06 -9.61
N PRO A 139 21.40 -17.32 -9.16
CA PRO A 139 21.71 -17.68 -7.76
C PRO A 139 23.19 -17.50 -7.38
N LEU A 140 24.11 -17.51 -8.34
CA LEU A 140 25.53 -17.28 -8.09
C LEU A 140 25.80 -15.80 -7.75
N MET A 141 25.25 -14.90 -8.55
CA MET A 141 25.39 -13.46 -8.32
C MET A 141 24.54 -12.97 -7.13
N TYR A 142 23.46 -13.70 -6.80
CA TYR A 142 22.61 -13.36 -5.67
C TYR A 142 23.38 -13.22 -4.37
N LYS A 143 24.21 -14.21 -4.03
CA LYS A 143 25.03 -14.22 -2.78
C LYS A 143 26.04 -13.07 -2.71
N ILE A 144 26.49 -12.57 -3.86
CA ILE A 144 27.48 -11.49 -3.94
C ILE A 144 26.79 -10.12 -3.86
N ARG A 145 25.67 -9.95 -4.56
CA ARG A 145 24.97 -8.67 -4.70
C ARG A 145 24.00 -8.36 -3.58
N VAL A 146 23.30 -9.37 -3.06
CA VAL A 146 22.25 -9.21 -2.05
C VAL A 146 22.82 -9.41 -0.65
N THR A 147 23.46 -8.35 -0.15
CA THR A 147 24.01 -8.28 1.21
C THR A 147 23.14 -7.37 2.09
N ASN A 148 23.27 -7.49 3.41
CA ASN A 148 22.55 -6.58 4.32
C ASN A 148 22.85 -5.11 4.01
N ASN A 149 24.10 -4.76 3.71
CA ASN A 149 24.50 -3.38 3.41
C ASN A 149 23.86 -2.88 2.13
N SER A 150 23.88 -3.67 1.03
CA SER A 150 23.27 -3.25 -0.23
C SER A 150 21.73 -3.08 -0.09
N VAL A 151 21.09 -4.02 0.61
CA VAL A 151 19.65 -3.94 0.88
C VAL A 151 19.30 -2.73 1.74
N THR A 152 20.09 -2.43 2.79
CA THR A 152 19.86 -1.24 3.63
C THR A 152 19.98 0.05 2.82
N VAL A 153 20.96 0.15 1.91
CA VAL A 153 21.10 1.33 1.02
C VAL A 153 19.84 1.50 0.15
N PHE A 154 19.34 0.44 -0.47
CA PHE A 154 18.13 0.52 -1.29
C PHE A 154 16.88 0.85 -0.48
N ILE A 155 16.73 0.29 0.72
CA ILE A 155 15.63 0.64 1.64
C ILE A 155 15.71 2.12 2.01
N THR A 156 16.89 2.61 2.42
CA THR A 156 17.10 4.01 2.77
C THR A 156 16.77 4.94 1.59
N PHE A 157 17.22 4.58 0.39
CA PHE A 157 16.88 5.32 -0.83
C PHE A 157 15.36 5.35 -1.06
N ALA A 158 14.67 4.22 -0.92
CA ALA A 158 13.22 4.14 -1.10
C ALA A 158 12.48 5.08 -0.14
N TRP A 159 12.85 5.13 1.14
CA TRP A 159 12.27 6.04 2.12
C TRP A 159 12.57 7.50 1.80
N LEU A 160 13.85 7.86 1.62
CA LEU A 160 14.26 9.24 1.36
C LEU A 160 13.64 9.79 0.07
N PHE A 161 13.69 9.03 -1.02
CA PHE A 161 13.09 9.43 -2.28
C PHE A 161 11.59 9.69 -2.12
N SER A 162 10.87 8.77 -1.50
CA SER A 162 9.42 8.88 -1.32
C SER A 162 9.04 10.10 -0.49
N PHE A 163 9.75 10.36 0.61
CA PHE A 163 9.52 11.53 1.46
C PHE A 163 9.84 12.85 0.74
N VAL A 164 11.06 12.98 0.21
CA VAL A 164 11.48 14.21 -0.48
C VAL A 164 10.56 14.51 -1.66
N TYR A 165 10.26 13.51 -2.48
CA TYR A 165 9.39 13.67 -3.64
C TYR A 165 7.99 14.14 -3.24
N SER A 166 7.36 13.47 -2.29
CA SER A 166 5.96 13.74 -1.91
C SER A 166 5.81 15.10 -1.21
N PHE A 167 6.67 15.37 -0.23
CA PHE A 167 6.65 16.66 0.48
C PHE A 167 6.98 17.83 -0.44
N SER A 168 7.97 17.69 -1.33
CA SER A 168 8.31 18.73 -2.29
C SER A 168 7.13 19.07 -3.21
N ILE A 169 6.41 18.09 -3.73
CA ILE A 169 5.27 18.32 -4.62
C ILE A 169 4.13 19.02 -3.87
N VAL A 170 3.73 18.49 -2.71
CA VAL A 170 2.56 19.01 -1.99
C VAL A 170 2.82 20.41 -1.42
N PHE A 171 4.00 20.65 -0.86
CA PHE A 171 4.31 21.94 -0.24
C PHE A 171 4.69 23.04 -1.25
N SER A 172 5.27 22.70 -2.40
CA SER A 172 5.52 23.67 -3.48
C SER A 172 4.26 24.05 -4.25
N GLY A 173 3.22 23.20 -4.21
CA GLY A 173 1.99 23.41 -4.99
C GLY A 173 2.18 23.28 -6.51
N ILE A 174 3.32 22.75 -6.98
CA ILE A 174 3.63 22.62 -8.41
C ILE A 174 2.63 21.71 -9.15
N ASN A 175 2.02 20.80 -8.43
CA ASN A 175 0.98 19.89 -8.94
C ASN A 175 -0.29 20.62 -9.38
N SER A 176 -0.59 21.82 -8.84
CA SER A 176 -1.80 22.58 -9.11
C SER A 176 -1.57 23.85 -9.95
N VAL A 177 -0.35 24.10 -10.40
CA VAL A 177 -0.03 25.24 -11.29
C VAL A 177 -0.85 25.13 -12.58
N GLY A 178 -1.54 26.23 -12.96
CA GLY A 178 -2.44 26.29 -14.11
C GLY A 178 -3.85 25.77 -13.83
N LEU A 179 -4.19 25.47 -12.56
CA LEU A 179 -5.51 25.05 -12.12
C LEU A 179 -6.15 26.05 -11.14
N GLU A 180 -5.73 27.32 -11.18
CA GLU A 180 -6.12 28.35 -10.20
C GLU A 180 -7.65 28.51 -10.16
N VAL A 181 -8.32 28.50 -11.31
CA VAL A 181 -9.79 28.61 -11.39
C VAL A 181 -10.48 27.41 -10.74
N LEU A 182 -10.00 26.19 -11.00
CA LEU A 182 -10.53 24.99 -10.38
C LEU A 182 -10.29 25.02 -8.86
N MET A 183 -9.09 25.43 -8.44
CA MET A 183 -8.74 25.54 -7.02
C MET A 183 -9.66 26.54 -6.30
N LEU A 184 -10.00 27.65 -6.88
CA LEU A 184 -10.97 28.62 -6.32
C LEU A 184 -12.37 28.01 -6.14
N GLN A 185 -12.78 27.10 -7.02
CA GLN A 185 -14.09 26.45 -6.96
C GLN A 185 -14.17 25.35 -5.89
N ILE A 186 -13.05 24.63 -5.67
CA ILE A 186 -13.01 23.48 -4.75
C ILE A 186 -12.40 23.80 -3.38
N SER A 187 -11.76 24.98 -3.24
CA SER A 187 -11.15 25.45 -1.98
C SER A 187 -12.21 26.11 -1.11
N CYS A 188 -12.85 25.34 -0.29
CA CYS A 188 -13.80 25.78 0.71
C CYS A 188 -13.39 25.23 2.08
N LEU A 189 -13.87 25.80 3.17
CA LEU A 189 -13.58 25.35 4.52
C LEU A 189 -14.12 23.94 4.75
N GLY A 190 -13.25 22.98 5.00
CA GLY A 190 -13.61 21.56 5.08
C GLY A 190 -13.24 20.75 3.82
N SER A 191 -12.52 21.36 2.86
CA SER A 191 -11.91 20.66 1.74
C SER A 191 -10.51 20.15 2.08
N CYS A 192 -10.16 18.97 1.61
CA CYS A 192 -8.78 18.46 1.59
C CYS A 192 -8.63 17.57 0.36
N VAL A 193 -8.33 18.19 -0.77
CA VAL A 193 -8.21 17.53 -2.08
C VAL A 193 -6.83 17.80 -2.65
N LEU A 194 -6.16 16.75 -3.11
CA LEU A 194 -4.90 16.83 -3.84
C LEU A 194 -5.20 16.68 -5.33
N VAL A 195 -5.02 17.78 -6.08
CA VAL A 195 -5.28 17.83 -7.53
C VAL A 195 -3.96 17.87 -8.28
N PHE A 196 -3.91 17.24 -9.44
CA PHE A 196 -2.73 17.26 -10.31
C PHE A 196 -3.08 17.86 -11.66
N ASN A 197 -2.28 18.80 -12.14
CA ASN A 197 -2.36 19.25 -13.53
C ASN A 197 -1.91 18.11 -14.48
N ARG A 198 -2.19 18.30 -15.79
CA ARG A 198 -1.92 17.26 -16.81
C ARG A 198 -0.49 16.71 -16.78
N GLN A 199 0.49 17.59 -16.64
CA GLN A 199 1.90 17.18 -16.63
C GLN A 199 2.24 16.37 -15.38
N TRP A 200 1.88 16.88 -14.19
CA TRP A 200 2.18 16.20 -12.93
C TRP A 200 1.36 14.92 -12.71
N ALA A 201 0.14 14.85 -13.23
CA ALA A 201 -0.63 13.61 -13.22
C ALA A 201 0.08 12.49 -13.99
N LEU A 202 0.62 12.79 -15.18
CA LEU A 202 1.39 11.83 -15.98
C LEU A 202 2.74 11.50 -15.34
N ILE A 203 3.49 12.50 -14.85
CA ILE A 203 4.79 12.30 -14.21
C ILE A 203 4.63 11.45 -12.94
N CYS A 204 3.70 11.83 -12.05
CA CYS A 204 3.46 11.09 -10.82
C CYS A 204 3.01 9.66 -11.10
N SER A 205 2.01 9.47 -11.97
CA SER A 205 1.53 8.13 -12.32
C SER A 205 2.62 7.31 -13.01
N GLY A 206 3.36 7.91 -13.93
CA GLY A 206 4.47 7.27 -14.64
C GLY A 206 5.57 6.76 -13.71
N LEU A 207 6.10 7.65 -12.86
CA LEU A 207 7.21 7.33 -11.96
C LEU A 207 6.83 6.43 -10.80
N THR A 208 5.64 6.66 -10.21
CA THR A 208 5.30 6.01 -8.94
C THR A 208 4.47 4.73 -9.11
N PHE A 209 3.93 4.48 -10.30
CA PHE A 209 3.14 3.28 -10.57
C PHE A 209 3.53 2.57 -11.88
N PHE A 210 3.44 3.23 -13.04
CA PHE A 210 3.65 2.54 -14.32
C PHE A 210 5.07 2.02 -14.49
N LEU A 211 6.10 2.78 -14.11
CA LEU A 211 7.49 2.33 -14.17
C LEU A 211 7.76 1.15 -13.22
N PRO A 212 7.50 1.23 -11.90
CA PRO A 212 7.69 0.07 -11.02
C PRO A 212 6.80 -1.11 -11.40
N GLY A 213 5.57 -0.89 -11.82
CA GLY A 213 4.66 -1.94 -12.27
C GLY A 213 5.15 -2.70 -13.50
N THR A 214 5.71 -1.99 -14.51
CA THR A 214 6.31 -2.63 -15.69
C THR A 214 7.57 -3.41 -15.34
N ILE A 215 8.42 -2.88 -14.45
CA ILE A 215 9.61 -3.59 -13.95
C ILE A 215 9.18 -4.88 -13.25
N MET A 216 8.28 -4.81 -12.29
CA MET A 216 7.79 -5.98 -11.55
C MET A 216 7.18 -7.03 -12.47
N SER A 217 6.32 -6.61 -13.41
CA SER A 217 5.67 -7.52 -14.38
C SER A 217 6.68 -8.20 -15.30
N SER A 218 7.67 -7.45 -15.80
CA SER A 218 8.72 -7.99 -16.66
C SER A 218 9.60 -9.00 -15.92
N LEU A 219 9.99 -8.70 -14.67
CA LEU A 219 10.75 -9.62 -13.83
C LEU A 219 9.95 -10.90 -13.53
N TYR A 220 8.66 -10.75 -13.23
CA TYR A 220 7.79 -11.89 -12.99
C TYR A 220 7.66 -12.80 -14.21
N ILE A 221 7.48 -12.25 -15.41
CA ILE A 221 7.43 -13.03 -16.65
C ILE A 221 8.73 -13.83 -16.82
N LYS A 222 9.90 -13.23 -16.59
CA LYS A 222 11.20 -13.92 -16.64
C LYS A 222 11.29 -15.03 -15.58
N ILE A 223 10.92 -14.76 -14.32
CA ILE A 223 10.89 -15.77 -13.25
C ILE A 223 10.02 -16.97 -13.66
N PHE A 224 8.84 -16.70 -14.23
CA PHE A 224 7.91 -17.74 -14.65
C PHE A 224 8.47 -18.62 -15.77
N HIS A 225 9.12 -18.01 -16.77
CA HIS A 225 9.76 -18.75 -17.85
C HIS A 225 10.93 -19.62 -17.36
N VAL A 226 11.78 -19.07 -16.49
CA VAL A 226 12.90 -19.81 -15.90
C VAL A 226 12.41 -20.97 -15.03
N ALA A 227 11.44 -20.72 -14.15
CA ALA A 227 10.86 -21.76 -13.31
C ALA A 227 10.19 -22.89 -14.11
N ARG A 228 9.53 -22.56 -15.22
CA ARG A 228 8.98 -23.56 -16.17
C ARG A 228 10.07 -24.37 -16.86
N LYS A 229 11.14 -23.70 -17.33
CA LYS A 229 12.27 -24.38 -17.98
C LYS A 229 12.95 -25.35 -17.02
N HIS A 230 13.24 -24.93 -15.78
CA HIS A 230 13.83 -25.81 -14.77
C HIS A 230 12.92 -27.02 -14.49
N ALA A 231 11.62 -26.80 -14.33
CA ALA A 231 10.66 -27.89 -14.11
C ALA A 231 10.63 -28.91 -15.26
N LYS A 232 10.71 -28.44 -16.52
CA LYS A 232 10.73 -29.32 -17.71
C LYS A 232 12.00 -30.13 -17.77
N VAL A 233 13.17 -29.51 -17.66
CA VAL A 233 14.49 -30.18 -17.67
C VAL A 233 14.59 -31.25 -16.58
N MET A 234 14.04 -30.98 -15.39
CA MET A 234 14.04 -31.93 -14.29
C MET A 234 13.07 -33.10 -14.50
N SER A 235 11.92 -32.86 -15.12
CA SER A 235 10.97 -33.92 -15.50
C SER A 235 11.55 -34.88 -16.56
N GLU A 236 12.43 -34.37 -17.43
CA GLU A 236 13.05 -35.19 -18.52
C GLU A 236 14.31 -35.93 -18.05
N ARG A 237 14.97 -35.52 -16.96
CA ARG A 237 16.29 -36.06 -16.54
C ARG A 237 16.30 -36.98 -15.33
N VAL A 238 15.17 -37.15 -14.60
CA VAL A 238 15.15 -37.91 -13.34
C VAL A 238 14.76 -39.36 -13.58
N PRO A 239 15.71 -40.32 -13.48
CA PRO A 239 15.38 -41.71 -13.16
C PRO A 239 14.79 -41.77 -11.73
N LEU A 240 13.85 -42.69 -11.50
CA LEU A 240 13.15 -42.93 -10.24
C LEU A 240 14.11 -43.10 -9.04
N GLY A 241 14.57 -42.03 -8.40
CA GLY A 241 15.45 -42.19 -7.22
C GLY A 241 15.92 -40.95 -6.49
N GLU A 242 15.88 -39.75 -7.05
CA GLU A 242 16.43 -38.58 -6.38
C GLU A 242 15.37 -37.62 -5.82
N ILE A 243 14.94 -37.89 -4.59
CA ILE A 243 13.98 -37.08 -3.79
C ILE A 243 14.45 -35.64 -3.57
N LYS A 244 15.77 -35.39 -3.47
CA LYS A 244 16.35 -34.04 -3.22
C LYS A 244 16.13 -33.06 -4.37
N SER A 245 16.11 -33.50 -5.62
CA SER A 245 15.93 -32.67 -6.80
C SER A 245 14.47 -32.18 -6.93
N GLN A 246 13.49 -33.02 -6.59
CA GLN A 246 12.07 -32.67 -6.63
C GLN A 246 11.70 -31.60 -5.60
N THR A 247 12.31 -31.60 -4.40
CA THR A 247 12.02 -30.62 -3.34
C THR A 247 12.52 -29.22 -3.70
N SER A 248 13.66 -29.07 -4.39
CA SER A 248 14.17 -27.77 -4.86
C SER A 248 13.23 -27.14 -5.88
N SER A 249 12.83 -27.89 -6.91
CA SER A 249 11.90 -27.42 -7.96
C SER A 249 10.54 -27.02 -7.39
N GLN A 250 10.01 -27.77 -6.44
CA GLN A 250 8.76 -27.42 -5.79
C GLN A 250 8.84 -26.10 -4.98
N ARG A 251 9.98 -25.85 -4.33
CA ARG A 251 10.23 -24.59 -3.60
C ARG A 251 10.31 -23.40 -4.56
N GLU A 252 11.00 -23.52 -5.68
CA GLU A 252 11.09 -22.47 -6.70
C GLU A 252 9.73 -22.16 -7.33
N ARG A 253 8.93 -23.18 -7.65
CA ARG A 253 7.56 -22.99 -8.15
C ARG A 253 6.64 -22.33 -7.13
N LYS A 254 6.74 -22.68 -5.84
CA LYS A 254 5.99 -22.01 -4.77
C LYS A 254 6.42 -20.54 -4.64
N ALA A 255 7.71 -20.25 -4.67
CA ALA A 255 8.23 -18.89 -4.62
C ALA A 255 7.73 -18.04 -5.81
N ALA A 256 7.81 -18.57 -7.04
CA ALA A 256 7.28 -17.90 -8.22
C ALA A 256 5.77 -17.63 -8.12
N LYS A 257 4.99 -18.58 -7.61
CA LYS A 257 3.54 -18.40 -7.42
C LYS A 257 3.24 -17.27 -6.43
N ILE A 258 4.00 -17.17 -5.34
CA ILE A 258 3.79 -16.12 -4.33
C ILE A 258 4.10 -14.74 -4.92
N VAL A 259 5.20 -14.60 -5.67
CA VAL A 259 5.52 -13.33 -6.35
C VAL A 259 4.41 -12.94 -7.33
N ALA A 260 3.83 -13.91 -8.06
CA ALA A 260 2.67 -13.66 -8.92
C ALA A 260 1.47 -13.08 -8.17
N ILE A 261 1.17 -13.63 -7.00
CA ILE A 261 0.05 -13.17 -6.18
C ILE A 261 0.32 -11.76 -5.68
N VAL A 262 1.55 -11.47 -5.21
CA VAL A 262 1.93 -10.13 -4.74
C VAL A 262 1.82 -9.09 -5.86
N VAL A 263 2.42 -9.36 -7.03
CA VAL A 263 2.38 -8.45 -8.19
C VAL A 263 0.96 -8.31 -8.72
N GLY A 264 0.20 -9.41 -8.78
CA GLY A 264 -1.20 -9.39 -9.19
C GLY A 264 -2.08 -8.55 -8.26
N ALA A 265 -1.93 -8.72 -6.95
CA ALA A 265 -2.64 -7.92 -5.95
C ALA A 265 -2.27 -6.43 -6.07
N PHE A 266 -0.96 -6.12 -6.23
CA PHE A 266 -0.49 -4.77 -6.44
C PHE A 266 -1.13 -4.10 -7.67
N LEU A 267 -1.08 -4.76 -8.83
CA LEU A 267 -1.66 -4.22 -10.06
C LEU A 267 -3.18 -4.07 -9.93
N LEU A 268 -3.87 -5.09 -9.42
CA LEU A 268 -5.31 -5.06 -9.26
C LEU A 268 -5.77 -3.90 -8.36
N CYS A 269 -5.10 -3.69 -7.23
CA CYS A 269 -5.48 -2.67 -6.26
C CYS A 269 -5.16 -1.24 -6.73
N TRP A 270 -4.03 -1.02 -7.41
CA TRP A 270 -3.57 0.32 -7.72
C TRP A 270 -3.85 0.78 -9.15
N LEU A 271 -3.96 -0.13 -10.14
CA LEU A 271 -4.15 0.23 -11.55
C LEU A 271 -5.39 1.14 -11.76
N PRO A 272 -6.57 0.85 -11.19
CA PRO A 272 -7.74 1.69 -11.41
C PRO A 272 -7.53 3.13 -10.92
N PHE A 273 -6.91 3.31 -9.75
CA PHE A 273 -6.59 4.63 -9.20
C PHE A 273 -5.63 5.42 -10.10
N PHE A 274 -4.54 4.79 -10.55
CA PHE A 274 -3.54 5.49 -11.36
C PHE A 274 -4.02 5.77 -12.79
N VAL A 275 -4.89 4.93 -13.34
CA VAL A 275 -5.57 5.22 -14.62
C VAL A 275 -6.50 6.41 -14.46
N ALA A 276 -7.32 6.44 -13.40
CA ALA A 276 -8.20 7.57 -13.12
C ALA A 276 -7.38 8.86 -12.92
N THR A 277 -6.36 8.84 -12.07
CA THR A 277 -5.50 10.01 -11.79
C THR A 277 -4.80 10.54 -13.04
N ALA A 278 -4.33 9.65 -13.93
CA ALA A 278 -3.67 10.05 -15.18
C ALA A 278 -4.62 10.66 -16.21
N LEU A 279 -5.87 10.18 -16.27
CA LEU A 279 -6.86 10.59 -17.26
C LEU A 279 -7.71 11.80 -16.82
N ASP A 280 -7.98 11.94 -15.54
CA ASP A 280 -8.92 12.93 -15.00
C ASP A 280 -8.61 14.39 -15.42
N PRO A 281 -7.35 14.88 -15.45
CA PRO A 281 -7.06 16.22 -15.96
C PRO A 281 -7.33 16.42 -17.45
N PHE A 282 -7.41 15.34 -18.23
CA PHE A 282 -7.78 15.38 -19.65
C PHE A 282 -9.31 15.34 -19.84
N LEU A 283 -10.02 14.82 -18.84
CA LEU A 283 -11.47 14.75 -18.78
C LEU A 283 -12.09 15.94 -18.01
N ASN A 284 -11.32 17.03 -17.82
CA ASN A 284 -11.75 18.22 -17.08
C ASN A 284 -12.23 17.92 -15.65
N PHE A 285 -11.60 16.98 -14.96
CA PHE A 285 -11.90 16.60 -13.57
C PHE A 285 -13.35 16.15 -13.37
N LEU A 286 -13.86 15.32 -14.29
CA LEU A 286 -15.22 14.79 -14.23
C LEU A 286 -15.40 13.59 -13.29
N THR A 287 -14.31 13.02 -12.78
CA THR A 287 -14.38 11.84 -11.90
C THR A 287 -14.99 12.24 -10.55
N PRO A 288 -16.11 11.65 -10.14
CA PRO A 288 -16.73 11.95 -8.84
C PRO A 288 -15.78 11.67 -7.67
N VAL A 289 -15.81 12.52 -6.64
CA VAL A 289 -14.96 12.40 -5.45
C VAL A 289 -15.15 11.05 -4.75
N ASP A 290 -16.39 10.55 -4.68
CA ASP A 290 -16.69 9.23 -4.09
C ASP A 290 -16.02 8.07 -4.84
N VAL A 291 -15.87 8.20 -6.17
CA VAL A 291 -15.16 7.21 -6.99
C VAL A 291 -13.67 7.26 -6.67
N PHE A 292 -13.07 8.46 -6.61
CA PHE A 292 -11.67 8.60 -6.21
C PHE A 292 -11.40 8.04 -4.82
N ASP A 293 -12.25 8.35 -3.85
CA ASP A 293 -12.14 7.81 -2.50
C ASP A 293 -12.22 6.28 -2.48
N ALA A 294 -13.16 5.69 -3.22
CA ALA A 294 -13.25 4.23 -3.35
C ALA A 294 -11.97 3.62 -3.96
N LEU A 295 -11.40 4.26 -4.98
CA LEU A 295 -10.17 3.82 -5.64
C LEU A 295 -8.95 3.93 -4.70
N VAL A 296 -8.86 4.99 -3.90
CA VAL A 296 -7.82 5.15 -2.87
C VAL A 296 -7.91 4.03 -1.83
N TRP A 297 -9.11 3.74 -1.32
CA TRP A 297 -9.31 2.65 -0.35
C TRP A 297 -9.00 1.28 -0.93
N PHE A 298 -9.29 1.08 -2.21
CA PHE A 298 -8.90 -0.13 -2.92
C PHE A 298 -7.36 -0.23 -3.05
N GLY A 299 -6.68 0.89 -3.26
CA GLY A 299 -5.22 0.99 -3.18
C GLY A 299 -4.67 0.65 -1.78
N TYR A 300 -5.26 1.20 -0.72
CA TYR A 300 -4.86 0.90 0.66
C TYR A 300 -5.03 -0.59 1.02
N PHE A 301 -6.04 -1.24 0.46
CA PHE A 301 -6.25 -2.68 0.65
C PHE A 301 -5.04 -3.53 0.21
N ASN A 302 -4.20 -3.04 -0.71
CA ASN A 302 -2.94 -3.69 -1.04
C ASN A 302 -2.04 -3.90 0.19
N SER A 303 -1.94 -2.89 1.08
CA SER A 303 -1.18 -2.99 2.33
C SER A 303 -1.77 -4.00 3.32
N THR A 304 -3.07 -4.25 3.26
CA THR A 304 -3.74 -5.33 4.01
C THR A 304 -3.41 -6.71 3.43
N CYS A 305 -3.24 -6.81 2.11
CA CYS A 305 -2.93 -8.08 1.44
C CYS A 305 -1.54 -8.62 1.81
N ASN A 306 -0.55 -7.74 2.06
CA ASN A 306 0.83 -8.13 2.33
C ASN A 306 0.96 -9.13 3.50
N PRO A 307 0.51 -8.84 4.73
CA PRO A 307 0.62 -9.78 5.84
C PRO A 307 -0.22 -11.04 5.65
N LEU A 308 -1.37 -10.95 4.94
CA LEU A 308 -2.18 -12.11 4.61
C LEU A 308 -1.43 -13.06 3.69
N ILE A 309 -0.75 -12.55 2.66
CA ILE A 309 0.07 -13.36 1.75
C ILE A 309 1.20 -14.06 2.53
N TYR A 310 1.88 -13.35 3.44
CA TYR A 310 2.92 -13.97 4.27
C TYR A 310 2.35 -15.04 5.21
N GLY A 311 1.22 -14.76 5.85
CA GLY A 311 0.55 -15.69 6.76
C GLY A 311 0.01 -16.95 6.07
N PHE A 312 -0.48 -16.85 4.83
CA PHE A 312 -1.05 -18.00 4.12
C PHE A 312 -0.01 -18.82 3.35
N PHE A 313 1.01 -18.19 2.81
CA PHE A 313 1.92 -18.86 1.86
C PHE A 313 3.33 -19.16 2.40
N TYR A 314 3.74 -18.55 3.51
CA TYR A 314 5.05 -18.76 4.09
C TYR A 314 4.98 -19.55 5.41
N PRO A 315 5.34 -20.86 5.43
CA PRO A 315 5.24 -21.70 6.64
C PRO A 315 6.01 -21.16 7.85
N ARG A 316 7.14 -20.47 7.61
CA ARG A 316 7.92 -19.85 8.68
C ARG A 316 7.16 -18.71 9.37
N PHE A 317 6.47 -17.85 8.60
CA PHE A 317 5.61 -16.82 9.16
C PHE A 317 4.40 -17.40 9.87
N GLN A 318 3.79 -18.46 9.35
CA GLN A 318 2.68 -19.15 10.01
C GLN A 318 3.08 -19.67 11.40
N LYS A 319 4.26 -20.29 11.51
CA LYS A 319 4.80 -20.75 12.81
C LYS A 319 5.05 -19.56 13.74
N ALA A 320 5.71 -18.51 13.25
CA ALA A 320 6.00 -17.30 14.02
C ALA A 320 4.73 -16.65 14.55
N PHE A 321 3.71 -16.45 13.68
CA PHE A 321 2.42 -15.87 14.06
C PHE A 321 1.71 -16.70 15.13
N LYS A 322 1.69 -18.05 14.99
CA LYS A 322 1.11 -18.94 16.00
C LYS A 322 1.79 -18.79 17.35
N ILE A 323 3.13 -18.74 17.39
CA ILE A 323 3.90 -18.60 18.63
C ILE A 323 3.60 -17.24 19.29
N ILE A 324 3.66 -16.15 18.52
CA ILE A 324 3.40 -14.81 19.04
C ILE A 324 1.96 -14.74 19.59
N LEU A 325 0.97 -15.15 18.82
CA LEU A 325 -0.43 -15.10 19.23
C LEU A 325 -0.71 -15.99 20.46
N SER A 326 -0.14 -17.20 20.53
CA SER A 326 -0.33 -18.08 21.68
C SER A 326 0.29 -17.50 22.95
N ASN A 327 1.46 -16.90 22.87
CA ASN A 327 2.14 -16.32 24.03
C ASN A 327 1.42 -15.06 24.56
N TYR A 328 0.87 -14.22 23.66
CA TYR A 328 0.15 -12.99 24.05
C TYR A 328 -1.31 -13.25 24.47
N VAL A 329 -1.99 -14.22 23.83
CA VAL A 329 -3.42 -14.47 24.10
C VAL A 329 -3.61 -15.45 25.25
N CYS A 330 -2.73 -16.46 25.41
CA CYS A 330 -2.93 -17.52 26.41
C CYS A 330 -2.13 -17.33 27.70
N GLY A 331 -1.26 -16.29 27.82
CA GLY A 331 -0.50 -16.02 29.06
C GLY A 331 0.38 -17.19 29.51
N PHE A 332 0.58 -18.20 28.67
CA PHE A 332 1.40 -19.37 28.96
C PHE A 332 2.87 -19.02 28.79
N SER A 333 3.51 -18.66 29.90
CA SER A 333 4.96 -18.72 30.03
C SER A 333 5.38 -20.20 29.97
N SER A 334 5.30 -20.79 28.80
CA SER A 334 5.98 -22.04 28.52
C SER A 334 7.35 -21.67 27.97
N SER A 335 8.33 -21.73 28.82
CA SER A 335 9.78 -21.76 28.50
C SER A 335 10.16 -23.03 27.70
N ARG A 336 9.37 -23.37 26.70
CA ARG A 336 9.84 -24.30 25.66
C ARG A 336 10.40 -23.43 24.54
N THR A 337 11.73 -23.37 24.51
CA THR A 337 12.50 -23.11 23.29
C THR A 337 11.93 -24.02 22.19
N LEU A 338 10.90 -23.51 21.49
CA LEU A 338 10.46 -24.09 20.23
C LEU A 338 11.55 -23.79 19.23
N THR A 339 12.57 -24.66 19.23
CA THR A 339 13.53 -24.77 18.15
C THR A 339 12.75 -25.01 16.88
N PHE A 340 12.94 -24.13 15.91
CA PHE A 340 12.52 -24.36 14.54
C PHE A 340 13.41 -25.48 13.99
N GLU A 341 13.04 -26.75 14.14
CA GLU A 341 13.54 -27.83 13.31
C GLU A 341 12.92 -27.79 11.91
#